data_e28d80198495ae9f0184faa12ec3390e
#
_entry.id   e28d80198495ae9f0184faa12ec3390e
#
_cell.length_a   1.000
_cell.length_b   1.000
_cell.length_c   1.000
_cell.angle_alpha   90.00
_cell.angle_beta   90.00
_cell.angle_gamma   90.00
#
_symmetry.space_group_name_H-M   'P 1'
#
loop_
_entity.id
_entity.type
_entity.pdbx_description
1 polymer ?
#
loop_
_entity_poly.entity_id
_entity_poly.type
_entity_poly.pdbx_seq_one_letter_code
_entity_poly.pdbx_strand_id
1 'polypeptide(L)'
;MKFSFKSCEDYFKFYKNDSLIKVSDNNPLLAINFQHAELILKDLKNKEVKTDPFSVLGLSVFASSLDKKKVNEIIGIILKDLDFDLLLFRLFDDKKLLKTMNKKYDPFIKNFNEKFNTKLTFIQDFKKNANCVTNKKLFKKFMLKLNNFHLTAFFKFSSI
;
A
#
# COMPACT_ATOMS: atom_id res chain seq x y z
N MET A 1 28.57 -3.71 16.66
CA MET A 1 27.26 -4.30 16.39
C MET A 1 27.18 -4.60 14.89
N LYS A 2 27.06 -5.90 14.51
CA LYS A 2 27.15 -6.36 13.13
C LYS A 2 25.74 -6.73 12.63
N PHE A 3 25.30 -6.10 11.51
CA PHE A 3 24.09 -6.50 10.80
C PHE A 3 24.47 -7.20 9.51
N SER A 4 23.71 -8.24 9.14
CA SER A 4 23.85 -8.99 7.91
C SER A 4 22.50 -9.47 7.41
N PHE A 5 22.46 -9.95 6.15
CA PHE A 5 21.29 -10.65 5.62
C PHE A 5 21.74 -11.91 4.87
N LYS A 6 20.84 -12.87 4.75
CA LYS A 6 21.04 -14.13 4.01
C LYS A 6 19.83 -14.41 3.14
N SER A 7 20.07 -14.95 1.93
CA SER A 7 19.00 -15.44 1.06
C SER A 7 18.36 -16.69 1.68
N CYS A 8 17.03 -16.77 1.59
CA CYS A 8 16.26 -17.90 2.06
C CYS A 8 15.01 -18.03 1.16
N GLU A 9 14.99 -19.02 0.28
CA GLU A 9 13.91 -19.20 -0.72
C GLU A 9 13.68 -17.91 -1.54
N ASP A 10 12.47 -17.37 -1.49
CA ASP A 10 12.07 -16.17 -2.25
C ASP A 10 12.36 -14.84 -1.53
N TYR A 11 12.99 -14.87 -0.35
CA TYR A 11 13.19 -13.69 0.51
C TYR A 11 14.61 -13.63 1.07
N PHE A 12 14.96 -12.46 1.61
CA PHE A 12 16.17 -12.26 2.41
C PHE A 12 15.77 -12.04 3.87
N LYS A 13 16.46 -12.75 4.79
CA LYS A 13 16.28 -12.63 6.25
C LYS A 13 17.45 -11.88 6.87
N PHE A 14 17.19 -11.08 7.90
CA PHE A 14 18.16 -10.21 8.55
C PHE A 14 18.60 -10.74 9.89
N TYR A 15 19.86 -10.49 10.20
CA TYR A 15 20.53 -10.96 11.42
C TYR A 15 21.27 -9.80 12.10
N LYS A 16 21.27 -9.84 13.43
CA LYS A 16 22.05 -8.96 14.31
C LYS A 16 22.93 -9.81 15.18
N ASN A 17 24.27 -9.71 15.01
CA ASN A 17 25.24 -10.61 15.71
C ASN A 17 24.82 -12.09 15.61
N ASP A 18 24.52 -12.54 14.39
CA ASP A 18 24.06 -13.88 14.02
C ASP A 18 22.68 -14.32 14.58
N SER A 19 22.01 -13.47 15.36
CA SER A 19 20.64 -13.69 15.81
C SER A 19 19.64 -13.14 14.80
N LEU A 20 18.60 -13.92 14.46
CA LEU A 20 17.55 -13.53 13.51
C LEU A 20 16.78 -12.30 14.02
N ILE A 21 16.66 -11.26 13.19
CA ILE A 21 15.82 -10.08 13.48
C ILE A 21 14.37 -10.44 13.25
N LYS A 22 13.56 -10.34 14.29
CA LYS A 22 12.11 -10.54 14.24
C LYS A 22 11.37 -9.20 14.36
N VAL A 23 10.27 -9.06 13.65
CA VAL A 23 9.35 -7.91 13.73
C VAL A 23 8.18 -8.17 14.68
N SER A 24 7.90 -9.45 14.95
CA SER A 24 6.97 -9.97 15.96
C SER A 24 7.45 -11.36 16.40
N ASP A 25 6.80 -11.98 17.37
CA ASP A 25 7.24 -13.26 17.96
C ASP A 25 7.55 -14.34 16.91
N ASN A 26 6.78 -14.40 15.83
CA ASN A 26 6.91 -15.44 14.81
C ASN A 26 7.39 -14.92 13.43
N ASN A 27 7.41 -13.61 13.20
CA ASN A 27 7.67 -13.06 11.87
C ASN A 27 9.09 -12.47 11.80
N PRO A 28 9.97 -13.01 10.94
CA PRO A 28 11.27 -12.40 10.66
C PRO A 28 11.12 -11.12 9.85
N LEU A 29 12.08 -10.21 9.96
CA LEU A 29 12.23 -9.10 9.03
C LEU A 29 12.66 -9.65 7.68
N LEU A 30 11.92 -9.28 6.61
CA LEU A 30 12.10 -9.79 5.27
C LEU A 30 12.40 -8.69 4.24
N ALA A 31 13.10 -9.07 3.15
CA ALA A 31 13.18 -8.28 1.91
C ALA A 31 12.87 -9.17 0.70
N ILE A 32 12.30 -8.58 -0.36
CA ILE A 32 11.83 -9.31 -1.55
C ILE A 32 12.90 -9.53 -2.60
N ASN A 33 14.01 -8.79 -2.55
CA ASN A 33 15.15 -8.94 -3.46
C ASN A 33 16.41 -8.37 -2.84
N PHE A 34 17.55 -8.55 -3.51
CA PHE A 34 18.86 -8.13 -3.03
C PHE A 34 18.95 -6.60 -2.82
N GLN A 35 18.49 -5.80 -3.78
CA GLN A 35 18.53 -4.35 -3.69
C GLN A 35 17.70 -3.84 -2.49
N HIS A 36 16.53 -4.41 -2.28
CA HIS A 36 15.68 -4.11 -1.11
C HIS A 36 16.41 -4.48 0.19
N ALA A 37 17.11 -5.62 0.22
CA ALA A 37 17.88 -6.04 1.40
C ALA A 37 19.04 -5.09 1.71
N GLU A 38 19.73 -4.56 0.70
CA GLU A 38 20.78 -3.56 0.90
C GLU A 38 20.24 -2.25 1.49
N LEU A 39 19.09 -1.78 1.01
CA LEU A 39 18.44 -0.58 1.55
C LEU A 39 18.03 -0.77 3.02
N ILE A 40 17.41 -1.90 3.36
CA ILE A 40 17.08 -2.23 4.77
C ILE A 40 18.34 -2.29 5.62
N LEU A 41 19.43 -2.91 5.12
CA LEU A 41 20.69 -3.01 5.86
C LEU A 41 21.32 -1.62 6.11
N LYS A 42 21.20 -0.70 5.15
CA LYS A 42 21.60 0.70 5.30
C LYS A 42 20.80 1.38 6.41
N ASP A 43 19.47 1.23 6.38
CA ASP A 43 18.57 1.81 7.38
C ASP A 43 18.81 1.24 8.78
N LEU A 44 19.07 -0.08 8.91
CA LEU A 44 19.41 -0.71 10.19
C LEU A 44 20.65 -0.12 10.85
N LYS A 45 21.61 0.39 10.06
CA LYS A 45 22.83 1.03 10.54
C LYS A 45 22.61 2.50 10.90
N ASN A 46 21.58 3.14 10.35
CA ASN A 46 21.28 4.55 10.61
C ASN A 46 20.27 4.66 11.78
N LYS A 47 20.69 5.36 12.86
CA LYS A 47 19.86 5.53 14.06
C LYS A 47 18.62 6.40 13.82
N GLU A 48 18.74 7.42 12.97
CA GLU A 48 17.66 8.40 12.68
C GLU A 48 16.49 7.75 11.92
N VAL A 49 16.80 6.86 10.99
CA VAL A 49 15.78 6.19 10.13
C VAL A 49 14.91 5.20 10.91
N LYS A 50 15.38 4.70 12.05
CA LYS A 50 14.66 3.65 12.82
C LYS A 50 13.28 4.07 13.32
N THR A 51 13.02 5.36 13.44
CA THR A 51 11.74 5.91 13.92
C THR A 51 10.80 6.34 12.81
N ASP A 52 11.28 6.41 11.56
CA ASP A 52 10.47 6.82 10.42
C ASP A 52 9.64 5.64 9.87
N PRO A 53 8.29 5.66 10.00
CA PRO A 53 7.42 4.62 9.49
C PRO A 53 7.37 4.53 7.96
N PHE A 54 7.82 5.57 7.25
CA PHE A 54 7.88 5.62 5.78
C PHE A 54 9.28 5.32 5.23
N SER A 55 10.27 5.08 6.07
CA SER A 55 11.57 4.56 5.64
C SER A 55 11.43 3.15 5.04
N VAL A 56 12.42 2.73 4.25
CA VAL A 56 12.44 1.37 3.70
C VAL A 56 12.36 0.33 4.82
N LEU A 57 13.08 0.56 5.92
CA LEU A 57 13.01 -0.31 7.11
C LEU A 57 11.60 -0.30 7.74
N GLY A 58 11.00 0.87 7.95
CA GLY A 58 9.69 1.00 8.58
C GLY A 58 8.59 0.30 7.76
N LEU A 59 8.58 0.51 6.44
CA LEU A 59 7.66 -0.16 5.52
C LEU A 59 7.88 -1.68 5.51
N SER A 60 9.14 -2.14 5.55
CA SER A 60 9.47 -3.56 5.56
C SER A 60 9.11 -4.25 6.86
N VAL A 61 9.27 -3.59 8.00
CA VAL A 61 8.81 -4.06 9.32
C VAL A 61 7.30 -4.24 9.29
N PHE A 62 6.56 -3.24 8.79
CA PHE A 62 5.11 -3.32 8.66
C PHE A 62 4.69 -4.48 7.75
N ALA A 63 5.25 -4.57 6.53
CA ALA A 63 4.95 -5.64 5.57
C ALA A 63 5.24 -7.04 6.14
N SER A 64 6.37 -7.21 6.84
CA SER A 64 6.77 -8.46 7.46
C SER A 64 5.89 -8.85 8.65
N SER A 65 5.20 -7.90 9.27
CA SER A 65 4.28 -8.14 10.40
C SER A 65 2.87 -8.56 9.96
N LEU A 66 2.56 -8.49 8.65
CA LEU A 66 1.22 -8.79 8.15
C LEU A 66 0.94 -10.28 8.13
N ASP A 67 -0.04 -10.69 8.89
CA ASP A 67 -0.71 -11.98 8.80
C ASP A 67 -2.00 -11.87 7.96
N LYS A 68 -2.65 -12.99 7.71
CA LYS A 68 -3.88 -13.07 6.91
C LYS A 68 -5.02 -12.21 7.47
N LYS A 69 -5.11 -12.05 8.79
CA LYS A 69 -6.13 -11.23 9.46
C LYS A 69 -5.88 -9.75 9.16
N LYS A 70 -4.67 -9.26 9.42
CA LYS A 70 -4.26 -7.88 9.16
C LYS A 70 -4.36 -7.51 7.67
N VAL A 71 -3.99 -8.42 6.76
CA VAL A 71 -4.19 -8.24 5.31
C VAL A 71 -5.65 -7.95 4.99
N ASN A 72 -6.59 -8.73 5.52
CA ASN A 72 -8.01 -8.50 5.29
C ASN A 72 -8.53 -7.19 5.91
N GLU A 73 -8.03 -6.82 7.08
CA GLU A 73 -8.37 -5.54 7.73
C GLU A 73 -7.91 -4.35 6.88
N ILE A 74 -6.66 -4.36 6.40
CA ILE A 74 -6.10 -3.33 5.52
C ILE A 74 -6.91 -3.20 4.23
N ILE A 75 -7.22 -4.31 3.59
CA ILE A 75 -8.05 -4.33 2.38
C ILE A 75 -9.44 -3.74 2.67
N GLY A 76 -10.00 -4.04 3.83
CA GLY A 76 -11.27 -3.47 4.28
C GLY A 76 -11.23 -1.96 4.42
N ILE A 77 -10.15 -1.40 4.98
CA ILE A 77 -9.93 0.04 5.10
C ILE A 77 -9.84 0.68 3.71
N ILE A 78 -8.96 0.19 2.83
CA ILE A 78 -8.80 0.72 1.47
C ILE A 78 -10.14 0.72 0.70
N LEU A 79 -10.93 -0.35 0.82
CA LEU A 79 -12.23 -0.45 0.14
C LEU A 79 -13.27 0.51 0.71
N LYS A 80 -13.16 0.87 1.99
CA LYS A 80 -14.01 1.87 2.63
C LYS A 80 -13.62 3.28 2.16
N ASP A 81 -12.32 3.56 2.12
CA ASP A 81 -11.81 4.87 1.72
C ASP A 81 -12.12 5.17 0.24
N LEU A 82 -12.22 4.15 -0.61
CA LEU A 82 -12.62 4.30 -2.02
C LEU A 82 -14.01 4.97 -2.17
N ASP A 83 -14.89 4.85 -1.18
CA ASP A 83 -16.22 5.51 -1.21
C ASP A 83 -16.13 7.03 -1.01
N PHE A 84 -15.01 7.51 -0.48
CA PHE A 84 -14.77 8.91 -0.12
C PHE A 84 -13.55 9.49 -0.84
N ASP A 85 -13.04 8.81 -1.88
CA ASP A 85 -11.88 9.28 -2.62
C ASP A 85 -12.16 10.63 -3.30
N LEU A 86 -11.39 11.64 -2.91
CA LEU A 86 -11.53 13.02 -3.39
C LEU A 86 -11.35 13.15 -4.90
N LEU A 87 -10.61 12.25 -5.54
CA LEU A 87 -10.45 12.25 -7.01
C LEU A 87 -11.75 11.90 -7.72
N LEU A 88 -12.67 11.22 -7.05
CA LEU A 88 -13.97 10.84 -7.60
C LEU A 88 -15.05 11.91 -7.35
N PHE A 89 -14.84 12.84 -6.42
CA PHE A 89 -15.83 13.88 -6.12
C PHE A 89 -15.92 14.92 -7.23
N ARG A 90 -17.16 15.22 -7.66
CA ARG A 90 -17.51 16.23 -8.68
C ARG A 90 -18.71 17.08 -8.22
N LEU A 91 -18.75 17.38 -6.92
CA LEU A 91 -19.79 18.16 -6.26
C LEU A 91 -19.36 19.64 -6.15
N PHE A 92 -19.16 20.30 -7.31
CA PHE A 92 -18.72 21.68 -7.36
C PHE A 92 -19.69 22.49 -8.23
N ASP A 93 -20.18 23.58 -7.68
CA ASP A 93 -20.97 24.58 -8.42
C ASP A 93 -20.08 25.42 -9.37
N ASP A 94 -18.79 25.53 -9.06
CA ASP A 94 -17.83 26.23 -9.91
C ASP A 94 -17.46 25.38 -11.16
N LYS A 95 -18.04 25.79 -12.29
CA LYS A 95 -17.79 25.15 -13.60
C LYS A 95 -16.31 25.18 -14.03
N LYS A 96 -15.57 26.24 -13.66
CA LYS A 96 -14.14 26.37 -14.00
C LYS A 96 -13.29 25.37 -13.21
N LEU A 97 -13.57 25.26 -11.91
CA LEU A 97 -12.93 24.25 -11.05
C LEU A 97 -13.24 22.85 -11.54
N LEU A 98 -14.51 22.54 -11.83
CA LEU A 98 -14.93 21.24 -12.35
C LEU A 98 -14.19 20.88 -13.66
N LYS A 99 -14.11 21.81 -14.60
CA LYS A 99 -13.37 21.61 -15.87
C LYS A 99 -11.89 21.33 -15.61
N THR A 100 -11.27 22.04 -14.66
CA THR A 100 -9.87 21.87 -14.29
C THR A 100 -9.63 20.50 -13.69
N MET A 101 -10.49 20.07 -12.77
CA MET A 101 -10.41 18.75 -12.14
C MET A 101 -10.60 17.63 -13.16
N ASN A 102 -11.59 17.73 -14.04
CA ASN A 102 -11.80 16.74 -15.08
C ASN A 102 -10.57 16.60 -15.98
N LYS A 103 -10.03 17.71 -16.47
CA LYS A 103 -8.82 17.68 -17.30
C LYS A 103 -7.64 17.03 -16.59
N LYS A 104 -7.47 17.27 -15.28
CA LYS A 104 -6.33 16.80 -14.51
C LYS A 104 -6.48 15.34 -14.05
N TYR A 105 -7.65 14.92 -13.64
CA TYR A 105 -7.84 13.65 -12.91
C TYR A 105 -8.57 12.57 -13.71
N ASP A 106 -9.41 12.90 -14.70
CA ASP A 106 -10.10 11.89 -15.51
C ASP A 106 -9.15 10.91 -16.22
N PRO A 107 -7.96 11.34 -16.72
CA PRO A 107 -7.01 10.39 -17.31
C PRO A 107 -6.53 9.31 -16.32
N PHE A 108 -6.37 9.66 -15.04
CA PHE A 108 -5.97 8.69 -14.02
C PHE A 108 -7.08 7.68 -13.72
N ILE A 109 -8.33 8.16 -13.62
CA ILE A 109 -9.50 7.30 -13.37
C ILE A 109 -9.72 6.36 -14.56
N LYS A 110 -9.58 6.87 -15.79
CA LYS A 110 -9.67 6.06 -17.01
C LYS A 110 -8.60 4.97 -17.02
N ASN A 111 -7.34 5.32 -16.79
CA ASN A 111 -6.22 4.38 -16.76
C ASN A 111 -6.42 3.32 -15.65
N PHE A 112 -6.90 3.74 -14.47
CA PHE A 112 -7.23 2.82 -13.39
C PHE A 112 -8.33 1.84 -13.80
N ASN A 113 -9.42 2.32 -14.40
CA ASN A 113 -10.51 1.49 -14.85
C ASN A 113 -10.06 0.46 -15.90
N GLU A 114 -9.24 0.89 -16.85
CA GLU A 114 -8.68 0.00 -17.88
C GLU A 114 -7.74 -1.05 -17.26
N LYS A 115 -6.81 -0.62 -16.40
CA LYS A 115 -5.82 -1.52 -15.78
C LYS A 115 -6.43 -2.58 -14.87
N PHE A 116 -7.48 -2.21 -14.14
CA PHE A 116 -8.10 -3.10 -13.14
C PHE A 116 -9.45 -3.66 -13.57
N ASN A 117 -9.87 -3.39 -14.82
CA ASN A 117 -11.17 -3.77 -15.36
C ASN A 117 -12.32 -3.36 -14.42
N THR A 118 -12.25 -2.12 -13.92
CA THR A 118 -13.25 -1.52 -13.04
C THR A 118 -14.09 -0.50 -13.79
N LYS A 119 -15.15 -0.01 -13.16
CA LYS A 119 -16.01 1.06 -13.67
C LYS A 119 -16.22 2.09 -12.55
N LEU A 120 -15.12 2.67 -12.06
CA LEU A 120 -15.21 3.77 -11.11
C LEU A 120 -15.91 4.94 -11.78
N THR A 121 -16.92 5.48 -11.11
CA THR A 121 -17.71 6.61 -11.55
C THR A 121 -17.54 7.78 -10.59
N PHE A 122 -17.87 8.98 -11.08
CA PHE A 122 -17.79 10.18 -10.26
C PHE A 122 -18.92 10.22 -9.23
N ILE A 123 -18.61 10.77 -8.06
CA ILE A 123 -19.56 11.02 -6.99
C ILE A 123 -20.16 12.41 -7.19
N GLN A 124 -21.41 12.46 -7.62
CA GLN A 124 -22.17 13.67 -7.87
C GLN A 124 -23.28 13.91 -6.82
N ASP A 125 -23.42 13.00 -5.88
CA ASP A 125 -24.39 13.07 -4.78
C ASP A 125 -23.84 12.33 -3.57
N PHE A 126 -23.79 12.94 -2.42
CA PHE A 126 -23.34 12.33 -1.17
C PHE A 126 -24.22 11.15 -0.72
N LYS A 127 -25.47 11.11 -1.18
CA LYS A 127 -26.41 10.03 -0.81
C LYS A 127 -26.25 8.79 -1.69
N LYS A 128 -25.60 8.92 -2.84
CA LYS A 128 -25.41 7.82 -3.79
C LYS A 128 -23.96 7.39 -3.79
N ASN A 129 -23.71 6.21 -3.23
CA ASN A 129 -22.39 5.60 -3.28
C ASN A 129 -22.09 5.20 -4.74
N ALA A 130 -21.21 5.92 -5.41
CA ALA A 130 -20.92 5.78 -6.84
C ALA A 130 -20.20 4.47 -7.15
N ASN A 131 -19.57 3.86 -6.15
CA ASN A 131 -18.78 2.66 -6.35
C ASN A 131 -19.59 1.42 -6.01
N CYS A 132 -20.13 0.77 -7.04
CA CYS A 132 -20.94 -0.40 -6.85
C CYS A 132 -20.13 -1.55 -6.22
N VAL A 133 -20.86 -2.46 -5.57
CA VAL A 133 -20.33 -3.68 -4.94
C VAL A 133 -19.42 -4.49 -5.88
N THR A 134 -19.68 -4.44 -7.19
CA THR A 134 -18.89 -5.14 -8.21
C THR A 134 -17.48 -4.57 -8.32
N ASN A 135 -17.31 -3.24 -8.34
CA ASN A 135 -15.98 -2.60 -8.39
C ASN A 135 -15.16 -2.96 -7.15
N LYS A 136 -15.78 -2.91 -5.96
CA LYS A 136 -15.12 -3.30 -4.71
C LYS A 136 -14.70 -4.78 -4.73
N LYS A 137 -15.52 -5.68 -5.27
CA LYS A 137 -15.16 -7.10 -5.41
C LYS A 137 -13.97 -7.31 -6.34
N LEU A 138 -13.95 -6.64 -7.48
CA LEU A 138 -12.82 -6.71 -8.43
C LEU A 138 -11.54 -6.19 -7.82
N PHE A 139 -11.61 -5.03 -7.17
CA PHE A 139 -10.46 -4.41 -6.52
C PHE A 139 -9.96 -5.23 -5.33
N LYS A 140 -10.87 -5.78 -4.51
CA LYS A 140 -10.50 -6.74 -3.45
C LYS A 140 -9.76 -7.95 -4.02
N LYS A 141 -10.26 -8.55 -5.11
CA LYS A 141 -9.60 -9.68 -5.76
C LYS A 141 -8.21 -9.35 -6.27
N PHE A 142 -8.01 -8.13 -6.75
CA PHE A 142 -6.68 -7.64 -7.13
C PHE A 142 -5.76 -7.53 -5.92
N MET A 143 -6.18 -6.83 -4.85
CA MET A 143 -5.37 -6.63 -3.65
C MET A 143 -4.97 -7.94 -2.97
N LEU A 144 -5.83 -8.95 -2.98
CA LEU A 144 -5.53 -10.29 -2.44
C LEU A 144 -4.43 -11.04 -3.21
N LYS A 145 -4.08 -10.60 -4.42
CA LYS A 145 -2.96 -11.15 -5.21
C LYS A 145 -1.63 -10.45 -4.94
N LEU A 146 -1.67 -9.29 -4.29
CA LEU A 146 -0.46 -8.56 -3.92
C LEU A 146 0.26 -9.30 -2.79
N ASN A 147 1.59 -9.33 -2.86
CA ASN A 147 2.36 -9.73 -1.69
C ASN A 147 2.28 -8.63 -0.61
N ASN A 148 2.67 -8.97 0.63
CA ASN A 148 2.58 -8.05 1.76
C ASN A 148 3.32 -6.72 1.54
N PHE A 149 4.43 -6.71 0.81
CA PHE A 149 5.22 -5.49 0.53
C PHE A 149 4.49 -4.55 -0.43
N HIS A 150 3.94 -5.10 -1.52
CA HIS A 150 3.13 -4.32 -2.47
C HIS A 150 1.84 -3.81 -1.82
N LEU A 151 1.18 -4.63 -1.01
CA LEU A 151 -0.02 -4.21 -0.27
C LEU A 151 0.32 -3.12 0.75
N THR A 152 1.45 -3.22 1.46
CA THR A 152 1.93 -2.19 2.38
C THR A 152 2.17 -0.87 1.67
N ALA A 153 2.90 -0.89 0.55
CA ALA A 153 3.15 0.31 -0.24
C ALA A 153 1.82 0.93 -0.69
N PHE A 154 0.92 0.12 -1.24
CA PHE A 154 -0.40 0.59 -1.67
C PHE A 154 -1.17 1.23 -0.51
N PHE A 155 -1.27 0.58 0.64
CA PHE A 155 -1.98 1.07 1.82
C PHE A 155 -1.38 2.37 2.37
N LYS A 156 -0.06 2.40 2.55
CA LYS A 156 0.62 3.58 3.14
C LYS A 156 0.56 4.81 2.24
N PHE A 157 0.64 4.63 0.92
CA PHE A 157 0.57 5.75 -0.02
C PHE A 157 -0.86 6.13 -0.43
N SER A 158 -1.87 5.30 -0.16
CA SER A 158 -3.28 5.68 -0.35
C SER A 158 -3.86 6.45 0.84
N SER A 159 -3.18 6.44 2.00
CA SER A 159 -3.66 7.05 3.25
C SER A 159 -3.02 8.41 3.55
N ILE A 160 -2.27 8.99 2.58
CA ILE A 160 -1.70 10.34 2.63
C ILE A 160 -2.61 11.29 1.88
#